data_c3b2ae68deac71b8f439c6ede9d18fc9
#
_entry.id   c3b2ae68deac71b8f439c6ede9d18fc9
#
_cell.length_a   1.000
_cell.length_b   1.000
_cell.length_c   1.000
_cell.angle_alpha   90.00
_cell.angle_beta   90.00
_cell.angle_gamma   90.00
#
_symmetry.space_group_name_H-M   'P 1'
#
loop_
_entity.id
_entity.type
_entity.pdbx_description
1 polymer ?
#
loop_
_entity_poly.entity_id
_entity_poly.type
_entity_poly.pdbx_seq_one_letter_code
_entity_poly.pdbx_strand_id
1 'polypeptide(L)'
;MKNIVIYPGTFDPITFGHIDVIKKALKMFDKVVVGISDGNQKNFLFTIEERIKIVKNSLFKDLKISNKKIKIISFDSLTTDLCNKYKSNIILRGLRAVSDFEYEFQLAGMNRKLNNKIETIFLMSDVENQIISSRFVKEIALHKGDLKKFATKSTIKSLKDIYV
;
A
#
# COMPACT_ATOMS: atom_id res chain seq x y z
N MET A 1 -15.92 -16.35 11.53
CA MET A 1 -15.86 -15.25 10.51
C MET A 1 -14.44 -15.13 10.00
N LYS A 2 -14.23 -14.88 8.70
CA LYS A 2 -12.89 -14.60 8.19
C LYS A 2 -12.44 -13.21 8.63
N ASN A 3 -11.25 -13.11 9.23
CA ASN A 3 -10.69 -11.84 9.68
C ASN A 3 -10.03 -11.12 8.47
N ILE A 4 -10.77 -10.17 7.88
CA ILE A 4 -10.35 -9.45 6.66
C ILE A 4 -9.84 -8.07 7.08
N VAL A 5 -8.73 -7.63 6.50
CA VAL A 5 -8.19 -6.28 6.68
C VAL A 5 -8.08 -5.55 5.33
N ILE A 6 -8.40 -4.25 5.33
CA ILE A 6 -8.26 -3.37 4.18
C ILE A 6 -6.96 -2.58 4.33
N TYR A 7 -6.07 -2.69 3.38
CA TYR A 7 -4.85 -1.88 3.30
C TYR A 7 -4.94 -0.90 2.14
N PRO A 8 -5.44 0.33 2.37
CA PRO A 8 -5.57 1.34 1.34
C PRO A 8 -4.27 2.10 1.16
N GLY A 9 -3.96 2.46 -0.08
CA GLY A 9 -2.80 3.27 -0.41
C GLY A 9 -2.78 3.68 -1.88
N THR A 10 -1.85 4.54 -2.25
CA THR A 10 -1.67 4.94 -3.65
C THR A 10 -0.80 3.95 -4.43
N PHE A 11 0.19 3.35 -3.75
CA PHE A 11 1.15 2.42 -4.34
C PHE A 11 1.76 2.93 -5.66
N ASP A 12 2.24 4.15 -5.65
CA ASP A 12 2.76 4.89 -6.81
C ASP A 12 4.28 5.21 -6.69
N PRO A 13 5.14 4.19 -6.83
CA PRO A 13 4.88 2.76 -6.91
C PRO A 13 4.88 2.05 -5.53
N ILE A 14 4.61 0.74 -5.54
CA ILE A 14 4.82 -0.12 -4.37
C ILE A 14 6.31 -0.21 -4.05
N THR A 15 6.65 -0.23 -2.75
CA THR A 15 8.03 -0.28 -2.23
C THR A 15 8.19 -1.40 -1.21
N PHE A 16 9.41 -1.71 -0.78
CA PHE A 16 9.64 -2.68 0.28
C PHE A 16 8.98 -2.29 1.61
N GLY A 17 8.82 -0.99 1.90
CA GLY A 17 8.05 -0.54 3.07
C GLY A 17 6.58 -1.00 3.03
N HIS A 18 5.91 -0.88 1.88
CA HIS A 18 4.54 -1.40 1.71
C HIS A 18 4.47 -2.93 1.80
N ILE A 19 5.42 -3.61 1.17
CA ILE A 19 5.50 -5.08 1.13
C ILE A 19 5.67 -5.64 2.54
N ASP A 20 6.45 -4.99 3.36
CA ASP A 20 6.69 -5.40 4.74
C ASP A 20 5.41 -5.36 5.58
N VAL A 21 4.66 -4.27 5.46
CA VAL A 21 3.34 -4.15 6.10
C VAL A 21 2.39 -5.24 5.60
N ILE A 22 2.37 -5.52 4.28
CA ILE A 22 1.54 -6.61 3.71
C ILE A 22 1.96 -7.97 4.29
N LYS A 23 3.26 -8.28 4.36
CA LYS A 23 3.78 -9.53 4.92
C LYS A 23 3.39 -9.70 6.38
N LYS A 24 3.46 -8.64 7.19
CA LYS A 24 3.02 -8.64 8.59
C LYS A 24 1.51 -8.89 8.70
N ALA A 25 0.72 -8.21 7.89
CA ALA A 25 -0.73 -8.40 7.84
C ALA A 25 -1.14 -9.84 7.47
N LEU A 26 -0.41 -10.49 6.56
CA LEU A 26 -0.68 -11.88 6.15
C LEU A 26 -0.46 -12.91 7.28
N LYS A 27 0.31 -12.57 8.30
CA LYS A 27 0.49 -13.41 9.51
C LYS A 27 -0.65 -13.22 10.50
N MET A 28 -1.34 -12.10 10.47
CA MET A 28 -2.35 -11.70 11.46
C MET A 28 -3.78 -11.91 10.96
N PHE A 29 -4.00 -11.86 9.64
CA PHE A 29 -5.31 -11.87 9.02
C PHE A 29 -5.49 -13.03 8.03
N ASP A 30 -6.73 -13.47 7.90
CA ASP A 30 -7.09 -14.51 6.93
C ASP A 30 -7.06 -13.98 5.50
N LYS A 31 -7.33 -12.67 5.32
CA LYS A 31 -7.34 -12.01 4.02
C LYS A 31 -6.91 -10.55 4.12
N VAL A 32 -6.05 -10.15 3.21
CA VAL A 32 -5.62 -8.75 3.02
C VAL A 32 -6.17 -8.24 1.70
N VAL A 33 -6.96 -7.18 1.75
CA VAL A 33 -7.43 -6.45 0.56
C VAL A 33 -6.54 -5.23 0.38
N VAL A 34 -5.67 -5.28 -0.61
CA VAL A 34 -4.83 -4.13 -1.01
C VAL A 34 -5.67 -3.25 -1.93
N GLY A 35 -6.12 -2.12 -1.39
CA GLY A 35 -6.92 -1.13 -2.11
C GLY A 35 -6.03 -0.03 -2.69
N ILE A 36 -5.95 0.04 -4.03
CA ILE A 36 -5.19 1.06 -4.73
C ILE A 36 -6.11 2.23 -5.02
N SER A 37 -5.86 3.37 -4.35
CA SER A 37 -6.68 4.58 -4.49
C SER A 37 -6.46 5.23 -5.85
N ASP A 38 -7.56 5.50 -6.56
CA ASP A 38 -7.60 6.18 -7.85
C ASP A 38 -8.19 7.59 -7.76
N GLY A 39 -7.91 8.30 -6.66
CA GLY A 39 -8.45 9.65 -6.46
C GLY A 39 -7.93 10.67 -7.49
N ASN A 40 -8.84 11.37 -8.15
CA ASN A 40 -8.60 12.33 -9.23
C ASN A 40 -7.77 13.59 -8.86
N GLN A 41 -7.36 13.74 -7.61
CA GLN A 41 -6.68 14.94 -7.12
C GLN A 41 -5.15 14.82 -7.01
N LYS A 42 -4.55 13.72 -7.42
CA LYS A 42 -3.11 13.48 -7.29
C LYS A 42 -2.46 13.26 -8.63
N ASN A 43 -1.34 13.93 -8.85
CA ASN A 43 -0.46 13.66 -9.98
C ASN A 43 0.29 12.34 -9.72
N PHE A 44 -0.28 11.23 -10.16
CA PHE A 44 0.37 9.92 -10.11
C PHE A 44 1.40 9.78 -11.22
N LEU A 45 2.49 9.07 -10.93
CA LEU A 45 3.48 8.72 -11.94
C LEU A 45 2.95 7.61 -12.88
N PHE A 46 2.21 6.67 -12.30
CA PHE A 46 1.64 5.52 -13.00
C PHE A 46 0.11 5.60 -13.03
N THR A 47 -0.49 5.17 -14.14
CA THR A 47 -1.94 4.98 -14.22
C THR A 47 -2.42 3.94 -13.20
N ILE A 48 -3.73 3.88 -12.96
CA ILE A 48 -4.28 2.89 -12.02
C ILE A 48 -4.02 1.46 -12.46
N GLU A 49 -4.12 1.18 -13.77
CA GLU A 49 -3.84 -0.13 -14.38
C GLU A 49 -2.38 -0.53 -14.20
N GLU A 50 -1.46 0.41 -14.42
CA GLU A 50 -0.02 0.20 -14.22
C GLU A 50 0.28 -0.08 -12.74
N ARG A 51 -0.27 0.70 -11.81
CA ARG A 51 -0.09 0.48 -10.37
C ARG A 51 -0.59 -0.90 -9.93
N ILE A 52 -1.76 -1.31 -10.39
CA ILE A 52 -2.30 -2.67 -10.14
C ILE A 52 -1.35 -3.73 -10.70
N LYS A 53 -0.87 -3.56 -11.92
CA LYS A 53 0.05 -4.49 -12.59
C LYS A 53 1.38 -4.59 -11.83
N ILE A 54 1.96 -3.45 -11.43
CA ILE A 54 3.20 -3.40 -10.67
C ILE A 54 3.03 -4.10 -9.32
N VAL A 55 1.96 -3.81 -8.58
CA VAL A 55 1.67 -4.44 -7.28
C VAL A 55 1.51 -5.96 -7.43
N LYS A 56 0.74 -6.42 -8.42
CA LYS A 56 0.57 -7.86 -8.69
C LYS A 56 1.89 -8.54 -9.03
N ASN A 57 2.68 -7.96 -9.91
CA ASN A 57 3.96 -8.52 -10.32
C ASN A 57 4.96 -8.54 -9.14
N SER A 58 5.03 -7.47 -8.37
CA SER A 58 5.90 -7.37 -7.19
C SER A 58 5.58 -8.46 -6.17
N LEU A 59 4.30 -8.64 -5.83
CA LEU A 59 3.90 -9.58 -4.79
C LEU A 59 3.94 -11.04 -5.29
N PHE A 60 3.40 -11.31 -6.48
CA PHE A 60 3.16 -12.68 -6.92
C PHE A 60 4.29 -13.25 -7.78
N LYS A 61 4.93 -12.44 -8.64
CA LYS A 61 6.03 -12.91 -9.50
C LYS A 61 7.39 -12.75 -8.84
N ASP A 62 7.71 -11.55 -8.36
CA ASP A 62 9.04 -11.27 -7.84
C ASP A 62 9.26 -11.91 -6.47
N LEU A 63 8.28 -11.80 -5.56
CA LEU A 63 8.37 -12.29 -4.19
C LEU A 63 7.67 -13.63 -3.97
N LYS A 64 6.97 -14.16 -4.98
CA LYS A 64 6.28 -15.46 -4.93
C LYS A 64 5.30 -15.59 -3.74
N ILE A 65 4.72 -14.48 -3.28
CA ILE A 65 3.73 -14.49 -2.22
C ILE A 65 2.44 -15.12 -2.77
N SER A 66 1.84 -16.04 -2.02
CA SER A 66 0.60 -16.69 -2.45
C SER A 66 -0.55 -15.68 -2.58
N ASN A 67 -1.27 -15.75 -3.69
CA ASN A 67 -2.44 -14.90 -3.95
C ASN A 67 -3.71 -15.37 -3.21
N LYS A 68 -3.68 -16.53 -2.54
CA LYS A 68 -4.86 -17.10 -1.85
C LYS A 68 -5.43 -16.18 -0.77
N LYS A 69 -4.56 -15.43 -0.07
CA LYS A 69 -4.93 -14.52 1.01
C LYS A 69 -4.91 -13.04 0.62
N ILE A 70 -4.54 -12.69 -0.62
CA ILE A 70 -4.42 -11.30 -1.07
C ILE A 70 -5.42 -11.03 -2.18
N LYS A 71 -6.15 -9.91 -2.06
CA LYS A 71 -6.93 -9.34 -3.14
C LYS A 71 -6.42 -7.95 -3.45
N ILE A 72 -6.13 -7.66 -4.71
CA ILE A 72 -5.67 -6.36 -5.19
C ILE A 72 -6.79 -5.76 -6.03
N ILE A 73 -7.20 -4.54 -5.69
CA ILE A 73 -8.30 -3.83 -6.35
C ILE A 73 -7.98 -2.35 -6.44
N SER A 74 -8.59 -1.64 -7.38
CA SER A 74 -8.71 -0.18 -7.38
C SER A 74 -9.98 0.27 -6.66
N PHE A 75 -9.96 1.49 -6.14
CA PHE A 75 -11.15 2.14 -5.60
C PHE A 75 -10.99 3.67 -5.70
N ASP A 76 -12.12 4.35 -5.87
CA ASP A 76 -12.28 5.81 -5.98
C ASP A 76 -13.29 6.37 -4.96
N SER A 77 -13.76 5.51 -4.06
CA SER A 77 -14.71 5.83 -2.99
C SER A 77 -14.01 6.13 -1.66
N LEU A 78 -14.78 6.37 -0.60
CA LEU A 78 -14.25 6.41 0.76
C LEU A 78 -13.70 5.05 1.19
N THR A 79 -12.64 5.05 2.01
CA THR A 79 -12.08 3.81 2.56
C THR A 79 -13.11 3.04 3.40
N THR A 80 -14.02 3.75 4.07
CA THR A 80 -15.12 3.14 4.83
C THR A 80 -16.10 2.39 3.94
N ASP A 81 -16.36 2.86 2.71
CA ASP A 81 -17.21 2.16 1.74
C ASP A 81 -16.54 0.87 1.25
N LEU A 82 -15.21 0.94 1.06
CA LEU A 82 -14.43 -0.23 0.74
C LEU A 82 -14.49 -1.28 1.86
N CYS A 83 -14.42 -0.85 3.12
CA CYS A 83 -14.60 -1.71 4.28
C CYS A 83 -15.96 -2.39 4.27
N ASN A 84 -17.03 -1.63 4.06
CA ASN A 84 -18.40 -2.16 3.95
C ASN A 84 -18.53 -3.20 2.83
N LYS A 85 -17.99 -2.91 1.64
CA LYS A 85 -17.98 -3.80 0.47
C LYS A 85 -17.33 -5.16 0.75
N TYR A 86 -16.26 -5.16 1.54
CA TYR A 86 -15.52 -6.38 1.87
C TYR A 86 -15.89 -6.97 3.23
N LYS A 87 -16.89 -6.40 3.92
CA LYS A 87 -17.32 -6.81 5.26
C LYS A 87 -16.13 -6.85 6.24
N SER A 88 -15.28 -5.82 6.17
CA SER A 88 -14.14 -5.63 7.06
C SER A 88 -14.41 -4.46 7.99
N ASN A 89 -14.10 -4.63 9.26
CA ASN A 89 -14.14 -3.55 10.25
C ASN A 89 -12.74 -3.00 10.57
N ILE A 90 -11.72 -3.38 9.79
CA ILE A 90 -10.34 -3.04 10.10
C ILE A 90 -9.68 -2.40 8.88
N ILE A 91 -9.16 -1.19 9.08
CA ILE A 91 -8.26 -0.51 8.14
C ILE A 91 -6.84 -0.68 8.67
N LEU A 92 -5.93 -1.10 7.79
CA LEU A 92 -4.50 -1.18 8.06
C LEU A 92 -3.79 0.04 7.47
N ARG A 93 -2.94 0.66 8.28
CA ARG A 93 -2.04 1.73 7.82
C ARG A 93 -0.62 1.41 8.22
N GLY A 94 0.33 1.73 7.34
CA GLY A 94 1.75 1.66 7.66
C GLY A 94 2.21 2.96 8.32
N LEU A 95 2.96 2.87 9.42
CA LEU A 95 3.66 4.01 10.01
C LEU A 95 5.16 3.87 9.76
N ARG A 96 5.79 4.95 9.35
CA ARG A 96 7.24 5.01 9.07
C ARG A 96 7.96 5.97 9.99
N ALA A 97 7.41 7.16 10.18
CA ALA A 97 8.00 8.24 10.96
C ALA A 97 6.94 8.94 11.83
N VAL A 98 7.40 9.67 12.82
CA VAL A 98 6.53 10.47 13.70
C VAL A 98 5.71 11.49 12.90
N SER A 99 6.29 12.05 11.83
CA SER A 99 5.59 12.99 10.93
C SER A 99 4.39 12.38 10.20
N ASP A 100 4.39 11.06 9.96
CA ASP A 100 3.25 10.39 9.35
C ASP A 100 2.10 10.22 10.37
N PHE A 101 2.43 10.14 11.67
CA PHE A 101 1.48 9.79 12.73
C PHE A 101 0.35 10.80 12.88
N GLU A 102 0.63 12.10 12.84
CA GLU A 102 -0.39 13.13 13.00
C GLU A 102 -1.47 13.03 11.92
N TYR A 103 -1.06 12.89 10.67
CA TYR A 103 -1.97 12.73 9.55
C TYR A 103 -2.77 11.43 9.65
N GLU A 104 -2.11 10.33 9.94
CA GLU A 104 -2.73 9.01 10.05
C GLU A 104 -3.69 8.94 11.25
N PHE A 105 -3.37 9.60 12.36
CA PHE A 105 -4.24 9.72 13.52
C PHE A 105 -5.53 10.48 13.20
N GLN A 106 -5.41 11.64 12.51
CA GLN A 106 -6.56 12.41 12.08
C GLN A 106 -7.44 11.59 11.12
N LEU A 107 -6.83 10.90 10.16
CA LEU A 107 -7.53 10.06 9.21
C LEU A 107 -8.27 8.90 9.88
N ALA A 108 -7.66 8.26 10.88
CA ALA A 108 -8.29 7.23 11.68
C ALA A 108 -9.52 7.75 12.43
N GLY A 109 -9.41 8.94 13.06
CA GLY A 109 -10.52 9.61 13.73
C GLY A 109 -11.67 9.94 12.77
N MET A 110 -11.36 10.41 11.57
CA MET A 110 -12.36 10.70 10.53
C MET A 110 -13.07 9.43 10.05
N ASN A 111 -12.33 8.36 9.78
CA ASN A 111 -12.91 7.08 9.37
C ASN A 111 -13.85 6.52 10.44
N ARG A 112 -13.45 6.59 11.72
CA ARG A 112 -14.29 6.15 12.84
C ARG A 112 -15.54 7.02 12.99
N LYS A 113 -15.47 8.31 12.71
CA LYS A 113 -16.62 9.22 12.75
C LYS A 113 -17.63 8.93 11.62
N LEU A 114 -17.13 8.51 10.44
CA LEU A 114 -17.96 8.08 9.31
C LEU A 114 -18.62 6.70 9.56
N ASN A 115 -17.92 5.79 10.22
CA ASN A 115 -18.44 4.48 10.59
C ASN A 115 -17.77 4.01 11.90
N ASN A 116 -18.54 4.06 12.99
CA ASN A 116 -18.06 3.76 14.35
C ASN A 116 -17.69 2.28 14.58
N LYS A 117 -18.00 1.40 13.63
CA LYS A 117 -17.61 -0.02 13.67
C LYS A 117 -16.23 -0.28 13.08
N ILE A 118 -15.63 0.72 12.42
CA ILE A 118 -14.33 0.59 11.75
C ILE A 118 -13.22 1.07 12.70
N GLU A 119 -12.22 0.22 12.90
CA GLU A 119 -11.01 0.54 13.61
C GLU A 119 -9.82 0.62 12.66
N THR A 120 -8.91 1.54 12.93
CA THR A 120 -7.64 1.64 12.20
C THR A 120 -6.53 1.06 13.05
N ILE A 121 -5.80 0.12 12.50
CA ILE A 121 -4.59 -0.43 13.12
C ILE A 121 -3.35 0.07 12.37
N PHE A 122 -2.29 0.29 13.11
CA PHE A 122 -1.03 0.75 12.57
C PHE A 122 0.02 -0.35 12.68
N LEU A 123 0.69 -0.65 11.57
CA LEU A 123 1.85 -1.54 11.56
C LEU A 123 3.10 -0.75 11.14
N MET A 124 4.15 -0.92 11.90
CA MET A 124 5.46 -0.38 11.53
C MET A 124 6.17 -1.34 10.58
N SER A 125 6.82 -0.80 9.55
CA SER A 125 7.77 -1.56 8.76
C SER A 125 8.98 -1.96 9.61
N ASP A 126 9.77 -2.93 9.16
CA ASP A 126 11.06 -3.21 9.79
C ASP A 126 11.98 -1.99 9.66
N VAL A 127 12.91 -1.84 10.61
CA VAL A 127 13.76 -0.63 10.75
C VAL A 127 14.44 -0.26 9.41
N GLU A 128 14.91 -1.26 8.67
CA GLU A 128 15.56 -1.08 7.37
C GLU A 128 14.63 -0.50 6.30
N ASN A 129 13.32 -0.72 6.42
CA ASN A 129 12.32 -0.31 5.44
C ASN A 129 11.51 0.94 5.86
N GLN A 130 11.69 1.43 7.09
CA GLN A 130 10.94 2.59 7.61
C GLN A 130 11.20 3.88 6.82
N ILE A 131 12.42 4.07 6.34
CA ILE A 131 12.78 5.25 5.56
C ILE A 131 12.31 5.18 4.09
N ILE A 132 11.81 4.02 3.63
CA ILE A 132 11.47 3.82 2.23
C ILE A 132 10.08 4.38 1.93
N SER A 133 10.03 5.45 1.14
CA SER A 133 8.78 6.01 0.60
C SER A 133 8.75 5.96 -0.92
N SER A 134 7.54 5.92 -1.50
CA SER A 134 7.38 6.01 -2.96
C SER A 134 7.97 7.30 -3.53
N ARG A 135 7.89 8.40 -2.76
CA ARG A 135 8.47 9.70 -3.15
C ARG A 135 9.97 9.59 -3.36
N PHE A 136 10.70 9.08 -2.35
CA PHE A 136 12.15 8.93 -2.44
C PHE A 136 12.56 7.91 -3.51
N VAL A 137 11.81 6.84 -3.67
CA VAL A 137 12.08 5.85 -4.73
C VAL A 137 11.94 6.47 -6.12
N LYS A 138 10.94 7.34 -6.34
CA LYS A 138 10.81 8.10 -7.60
C LYS A 138 11.96 9.07 -7.82
N GLU A 139 12.38 9.76 -6.77
CA GLU A 139 13.50 10.72 -6.82
C GLU A 139 14.82 10.00 -7.15
N ILE A 140 15.10 8.86 -6.50
CA ILE A 140 16.28 8.05 -6.81
C ILE A 140 16.23 7.55 -8.26
N ALA A 141 15.05 7.12 -8.75
CA ALA A 141 14.86 6.65 -10.12
C ALA A 141 15.12 7.76 -11.14
N LEU A 142 14.61 8.98 -10.89
CA LEU A 142 14.82 10.16 -11.73
C LEU A 142 16.32 10.46 -11.91
N HIS A 143 17.10 10.30 -10.85
CA HIS A 143 18.55 10.49 -10.87
C HIS A 143 19.35 9.22 -11.22
N LYS A 144 18.68 8.18 -11.75
CA LYS A 144 19.30 6.91 -12.19
C LYS A 144 20.08 6.17 -11.10
N GLY A 145 19.69 6.35 -9.83
CA GLY A 145 20.28 5.67 -8.67
C GLY A 145 19.91 4.17 -8.60
N ASP A 146 20.65 3.42 -7.79
CA ASP A 146 20.37 1.99 -7.58
C ASP A 146 19.15 1.80 -6.66
N LEU A 147 18.11 1.15 -7.18
CA LEU A 147 16.84 0.93 -6.52
C LEU A 147 16.70 -0.46 -5.88
N LYS A 148 17.70 -1.33 -5.97
CA LYS A 148 17.61 -2.73 -5.55
C LYS A 148 17.26 -2.90 -4.07
N LYS A 149 17.66 -1.95 -3.22
CA LYS A 149 17.36 -1.97 -1.78
C LYS A 149 16.00 -1.38 -1.42
N PHE A 150 15.27 -0.78 -2.37
CA PHE A 150 14.07 -0.02 -2.09
C PHE A 150 12.80 -0.62 -2.70
N ALA A 151 12.95 -1.38 -3.80
CA ALA A 151 11.82 -1.89 -4.56
C ALA A 151 12.12 -3.21 -5.27
N THR A 152 11.06 -3.89 -5.71
CA THR A 152 11.15 -5.15 -6.44
C THR A 152 11.60 -4.94 -7.88
N LYS A 153 12.00 -6.05 -8.54
CA LYS A 153 12.41 -6.02 -9.96
C LYS A 153 11.34 -5.42 -10.87
N SER A 154 10.07 -5.77 -10.65
CA SER A 154 8.95 -5.24 -11.46
C SER A 154 8.77 -3.74 -11.27
N THR A 155 8.87 -3.24 -10.03
CA THR A 155 8.83 -1.80 -9.75
C THR A 155 10.00 -1.07 -10.39
N ILE A 156 11.23 -1.61 -10.24
CA ILE A 156 12.44 -1.02 -10.83
C ILE A 156 12.33 -0.93 -12.35
N LYS A 157 11.85 -2.01 -12.99
CA LYS A 157 11.65 -2.01 -14.44
C LYS A 157 10.69 -0.91 -14.88
N SER A 158 9.51 -0.81 -14.25
CA SER A 158 8.52 0.20 -14.60
C SER A 158 9.02 1.63 -14.40
N LEU A 159 9.82 1.89 -13.35
CA LEU A 159 10.45 3.19 -13.15
C LEU A 159 11.49 3.51 -14.23
N LYS A 160 12.29 2.52 -14.63
CA LYS A 160 13.26 2.70 -15.71
C LYS A 160 12.58 2.97 -17.04
N ASP A 161 11.46 2.32 -17.35
CA ASP A 161 10.70 2.53 -18.59
C ASP A 161 10.18 3.98 -18.71
N ILE A 162 10.06 4.73 -17.60
CA ILE A 162 9.66 6.15 -17.59
C ILE A 162 10.86 7.11 -17.65
N TYR A 163 11.95 6.79 -16.95
CA TYR A 163 13.05 7.75 -16.74
C TYR A 163 14.31 7.46 -17.58
N VAL A 164 14.26 6.48 -18.48
CA VAL A 164 15.41 6.14 -19.37
C VAL A 164 15.15 6.54 -20.81
#